data_d3bfbd6589c4cf81937e0b5ec74971ac
#
_entry.id   d3bfbd6589c4cf81937e0b5ec74971ac
#
_cell.length_a   1.000
_cell.length_b   1.000
_cell.length_c   1.000
_cell.angle_alpha   90.00
_cell.angle_beta   90.00
_cell.angle_gamma   90.00
#
_symmetry.space_group_name_H-M   'P 1'
#
loop_
_entity.id
_entity.type
_entity.pdbx_description
1 polymer ?
#
loop_
_entity_poly.entity_id
_entity_poly.type
_entity_poly.pdbx_seq_one_letter_code
_entity_poly.pdbx_strand_id
1 'polypeptide(L)'
;MIQRPQTLFLAIAIIGNAIATSGISIWQKIGTSGQKAELFSNQWQLFQNGKEVAAHSNIAIALLVTLSTVITLITIFSFKNRMRQMMLGLVNSLVLAGALGYAFWVIFKEAMPTFEPEIQGKYGYGFYALVVSLLANMIANRLIRKDEMLVQSSNRMR
;
A
#
# COMPACT_ATOMS: atom_id res chain seq x y z
N MET A 1 23.85 7.19 -8.30
CA MET A 1 22.41 7.06 -8.54
C MET A 1 21.58 7.11 -7.25
N ILE A 2 22.05 6.57 -6.13
CA ILE A 2 21.39 6.58 -4.80
C ILE A 2 21.34 7.98 -4.16
N GLN A 3 22.07 8.95 -4.68
CA GLN A 3 22.15 10.33 -4.13
C GLN A 3 20.92 11.21 -4.43
N ARG A 4 19.93 10.71 -5.17
CA ARG A 4 18.69 11.47 -5.42
C ARG A 4 17.66 11.14 -4.37
N PRO A 5 17.10 12.11 -3.63
CA PRO A 5 16.14 11.86 -2.55
C PRO A 5 14.90 11.10 -3.01
N GLN A 6 14.51 11.22 -4.27
CA GLN A 6 13.40 10.47 -4.88
C GLN A 6 13.58 8.94 -4.80
N THR A 7 14.81 8.44 -4.98
CA THR A 7 15.11 6.98 -4.93
C THR A 7 14.92 6.44 -3.52
N LEU A 8 15.26 7.23 -2.51
CA LEU A 8 15.06 6.86 -1.11
C LEU A 8 13.56 6.69 -0.79
N PHE A 9 12.71 7.61 -1.23
CA PHE A 9 11.27 7.50 -1.02
C PHE A 9 10.66 6.32 -1.79
N LEU A 10 11.13 6.03 -3.00
CA LEU A 10 10.70 4.83 -3.74
C LEU A 10 11.14 3.53 -3.02
N ALA A 11 12.33 3.51 -2.42
CA ALA A 11 12.78 2.38 -1.60
C ALA A 11 11.90 2.19 -0.35
N ILE A 12 11.53 3.29 0.33
CA ILE A 12 10.59 3.25 1.46
C ILE A 12 9.24 2.67 1.02
N ALA A 13 8.74 3.04 -0.16
CA ALA A 13 7.50 2.49 -0.69
C ALA A 13 7.59 0.97 -0.92
N ILE A 14 8.71 0.46 -1.43
CA ILE A 14 8.94 -0.99 -1.60
C ILE A 14 8.97 -1.70 -0.24
N ILE A 15 9.66 -1.14 0.75
CA ILE A 15 9.72 -1.71 2.11
C ILE A 15 8.32 -1.75 2.73
N GLY A 16 7.54 -0.68 2.62
CA GLY A 16 6.17 -0.65 3.12
C GLY A 16 5.27 -1.68 2.42
N ASN A 17 5.39 -1.84 1.11
CA ASN A 17 4.68 -2.87 0.37
C ASN A 17 5.09 -4.29 0.83
N ALA A 18 6.38 -4.53 1.05
CA ALA A 18 6.88 -5.81 1.56
C ALA A 18 6.33 -6.12 2.96
N ILE A 19 6.29 -5.13 3.85
CA ILE A 19 5.67 -5.27 5.18
C ILE A 19 4.18 -5.61 5.05
N ALA A 20 3.44 -4.93 4.18
CA ALA A 20 2.02 -5.17 3.99
C ALA A 20 1.70 -6.57 3.44
N THR A 21 2.62 -7.19 2.69
CA THR A 21 2.47 -8.55 2.12
C THR A 21 3.11 -9.64 2.96
N SER A 22 3.87 -9.31 4.01
CA SER A 22 4.59 -10.27 4.86
C SER A 22 3.73 -11.04 5.86
N GLY A 23 2.38 -10.99 5.74
CA GLY A 23 1.48 -11.67 6.68
C GLY A 23 1.18 -10.86 7.94
N ILE A 24 1.48 -9.57 7.95
CA ILE A 24 1.07 -8.65 9.02
C ILE A 24 -0.37 -8.21 8.78
N SER A 25 -1.18 -8.21 9.83
CA SER A 25 -2.59 -7.84 9.73
C SER A 25 -2.76 -6.38 9.29
N ILE A 26 -3.67 -6.17 8.32
CA ILE A 26 -4.10 -4.84 7.86
C ILE A 26 -5.14 -4.28 8.83
N TRP A 27 -6.02 -5.16 9.32
CA TRP A 27 -7.06 -4.81 10.26
C TRP A 27 -7.37 -6.01 11.15
N GLN A 28 -7.77 -5.74 12.39
CA GLN A 28 -8.16 -6.76 13.36
C GLN A 28 -9.32 -6.29 14.23
N LYS A 29 -10.19 -7.22 14.61
CA LYS A 29 -11.30 -7.00 15.53
C LYS A 29 -11.35 -8.14 16.54
N ILE A 30 -11.52 -7.79 17.80
CA ILE A 30 -11.63 -8.75 18.91
C ILE A 30 -12.99 -8.54 19.56
N GLY A 31 -13.81 -9.58 19.60
CA GLY A 31 -15.11 -9.59 20.26
C GLY A 31 -15.01 -10.01 21.73
N THR A 32 -16.08 -9.79 22.47
CA THR A 32 -16.20 -10.12 23.90
C THR A 32 -16.26 -11.62 24.17
N SER A 33 -16.75 -12.41 23.21
CA SER A 33 -16.94 -13.87 23.30
C SER A 33 -15.75 -14.70 22.82
N GLY A 34 -14.52 -14.11 22.78
CA GLY A 34 -13.30 -14.80 22.32
C GLY A 34 -13.23 -14.96 20.80
N GLN A 35 -14.06 -14.24 20.07
CA GLN A 35 -14.01 -14.16 18.62
C GLN A 35 -12.98 -13.12 18.18
N LYS A 36 -12.24 -13.41 17.10
CA LYS A 36 -11.25 -12.51 16.51
C LYS A 36 -11.35 -12.58 14.98
N ALA A 37 -11.45 -11.44 14.33
CA ALA A 37 -11.35 -11.32 12.89
C ALA A 37 -10.07 -10.58 12.52
N GLU A 38 -9.35 -11.07 11.53
CA GLU A 38 -8.11 -10.46 11.02
C GLU A 38 -8.14 -10.39 9.49
N LEU A 39 -7.81 -9.24 8.96
CA LEU A 39 -7.60 -9.04 7.53
C LEU A 39 -6.10 -8.97 7.22
N PHE A 40 -5.67 -9.86 6.35
CA PHE A 40 -4.34 -9.89 5.74
C PHE A 40 -4.41 -9.44 4.28
N SER A 41 -3.28 -9.32 3.63
CA SER A 41 -3.22 -8.94 2.20
C SER A 41 -3.79 -9.99 1.25
N ASN A 42 -3.77 -11.27 1.63
CA ASN A 42 -4.17 -12.41 0.80
C ASN A 42 -5.46 -13.11 1.26
N GLN A 43 -5.90 -12.87 2.49
CA GLN A 43 -7.07 -13.51 3.08
C GLN A 43 -7.59 -12.73 4.29
N TRP A 44 -8.86 -12.93 4.65
CA TRP A 44 -9.33 -12.58 5.97
C TRP A 44 -9.74 -13.85 6.73
N GLN A 45 -9.47 -13.87 8.02
CA GLN A 45 -9.64 -15.04 8.86
C GLN A 45 -10.51 -14.70 10.07
N LEU A 46 -11.36 -15.67 10.46
CA LEU A 46 -12.16 -15.64 11.66
C LEU A 46 -11.66 -16.71 12.63
N PHE A 47 -11.31 -16.29 13.82
CA PHE A 47 -10.92 -17.18 14.92
C PHE A 47 -12.01 -17.19 15.99
N GLN A 48 -12.25 -18.36 16.59
CA GLN A 48 -13.09 -18.54 17.78
C GLN A 48 -12.32 -19.37 18.80
N ASN A 49 -12.13 -18.83 20.00
CA ASN A 49 -11.35 -19.47 21.06
C ASN A 49 -9.94 -19.93 20.62
N GLY A 50 -9.28 -19.13 19.77
CA GLY A 50 -7.94 -19.41 19.25
C GLY A 50 -7.88 -20.43 18.12
N LYS A 51 -9.01 -20.98 17.67
CA LYS A 51 -9.09 -21.87 16.50
C LYS A 51 -9.65 -21.11 15.32
N GLU A 52 -9.04 -21.32 14.15
CA GLU A 52 -9.56 -20.80 12.88
C GLU A 52 -10.88 -21.50 12.54
N VAL A 53 -11.94 -20.71 12.39
CA VAL A 53 -13.28 -21.21 12.07
C VAL A 53 -13.63 -21.01 10.60
N ALA A 54 -13.15 -19.88 10.03
CA ALA A 54 -13.38 -19.59 8.62
C ALA A 54 -12.20 -18.77 8.07
N ALA A 55 -11.80 -19.09 6.84
CA ALA A 55 -10.87 -18.31 6.06
C ALA A 55 -11.48 -18.01 4.69
N HIS A 56 -11.49 -16.74 4.32
CA HIS A 56 -11.92 -16.30 3.01
C HIS A 56 -10.72 -15.79 2.23
N SER A 57 -10.41 -16.43 1.11
CA SER A 57 -9.33 -16.00 0.23
C SER A 57 -9.66 -14.64 -0.39
N ASN A 58 -8.76 -13.69 -0.22
CA ASN A 58 -8.89 -12.35 -0.78
C ASN A 58 -7.54 -11.87 -1.33
N ILE A 59 -7.20 -12.37 -2.51
CA ILE A 59 -5.88 -12.16 -3.13
C ILE A 59 -5.76 -10.75 -3.75
N ALA A 60 -6.87 -10.02 -3.90
CA ALA A 60 -6.87 -8.77 -4.65
C ALA A 60 -5.95 -7.69 -4.04
N ILE A 61 -5.91 -7.56 -2.70
CA ILE A 61 -4.99 -6.61 -2.04
C ILE A 61 -3.54 -7.00 -2.33
N ALA A 62 -3.20 -8.29 -2.17
CA ALA A 62 -1.85 -8.79 -2.42
C ALA A 62 -1.43 -8.57 -3.89
N LEU A 63 -2.32 -8.80 -4.85
CA LEU A 63 -2.06 -8.56 -6.28
C LEU A 63 -1.81 -7.08 -6.56
N LEU A 64 -2.63 -6.17 -6.04
CA LEU A 64 -2.46 -4.73 -6.21
C LEU A 64 -1.15 -4.23 -5.59
N VAL A 65 -0.80 -4.69 -4.39
CA VAL A 65 0.45 -4.31 -3.71
C VAL A 65 1.67 -4.87 -4.43
N THR A 66 1.60 -6.11 -4.93
CA THR A 66 2.68 -6.70 -5.74
C THR A 66 2.85 -5.94 -7.06
N LEU A 67 1.75 -5.61 -7.74
CA LEU A 67 1.77 -4.78 -8.95
C LEU A 67 2.41 -3.42 -8.67
N SER A 68 2.05 -2.76 -7.56
CA SER A 68 2.67 -1.51 -7.11
C SER A 68 4.18 -1.65 -6.91
N THR A 69 4.64 -2.76 -6.32
CA THR A 69 6.07 -3.02 -6.12
C THR A 69 6.81 -3.14 -7.46
N VAL A 70 6.24 -3.86 -8.42
CA VAL A 70 6.79 -3.97 -9.77
C VAL A 70 6.87 -2.61 -10.46
N ILE A 71 5.79 -1.81 -10.40
CA ILE A 71 5.77 -0.45 -10.99
C ILE A 71 6.84 0.42 -10.32
N THR A 72 6.99 0.35 -8.99
CA THR A 72 8.00 1.12 -8.25
C THR A 72 9.42 0.73 -8.68
N LEU A 73 9.70 -0.57 -8.86
CA LEU A 73 10.99 -1.04 -9.38
C LEU A 73 11.25 -0.49 -10.79
N ILE A 74 10.29 -0.60 -11.71
CA ILE A 74 10.40 -0.04 -13.06
C ILE A 74 10.65 1.47 -13.00
N THR A 75 10.00 2.18 -12.08
CA THR A 75 10.18 3.62 -11.87
C THR A 75 11.61 3.94 -11.45
N ILE A 76 12.22 3.16 -10.56
CA ILE A 76 13.61 3.34 -10.14
C ILE A 76 14.56 3.17 -11.33
N PHE A 77 14.36 2.14 -12.17
CA PHE A 77 15.21 1.88 -13.32
C PHE A 77 14.96 2.84 -14.50
N SER A 78 13.84 3.54 -14.53
CA SER A 78 13.47 4.50 -15.58
C SER A 78 14.12 5.89 -15.41
N PHE A 79 15.22 6.01 -14.67
CA PHE A 79 15.88 7.29 -14.33
C PHE A 79 16.35 8.13 -15.53
N LYS A 80 16.51 7.53 -16.72
CA LYS A 80 16.90 8.25 -17.96
C LYS A 80 15.75 9.07 -18.55
N ASN A 81 14.50 8.65 -18.36
CA ASN A 81 13.31 9.31 -18.89
C ASN A 81 12.40 9.77 -17.74
N ARG A 82 12.54 11.04 -17.35
CA ARG A 82 11.82 11.63 -16.21
C ARG A 82 10.30 11.71 -16.42
N MET A 83 9.87 11.97 -17.67
CA MET A 83 8.45 11.99 -18.01
C MET A 83 7.81 10.61 -17.75
N ARG A 84 8.47 9.55 -18.22
CA ARG A 84 8.03 8.17 -17.98
C ARG A 84 7.99 7.84 -16.47
N GLN A 85 8.99 8.29 -15.73
CA GLN A 85 9.08 8.10 -14.29
C GLN A 85 7.91 8.77 -13.53
N MET A 86 7.55 10.01 -13.91
CA MET A 86 6.38 10.71 -13.36
C MET A 86 5.06 10.00 -13.65
N MET A 87 4.88 9.54 -14.89
CA MET A 87 3.67 8.80 -15.28
C MET A 87 3.53 7.49 -14.50
N LEU A 88 4.62 6.72 -14.39
CA LEU A 88 4.63 5.49 -13.59
C LEU A 88 4.33 5.76 -12.10
N GLY A 89 4.91 6.82 -11.53
CA GLY A 89 4.63 7.21 -10.14
C GLY A 89 3.17 7.60 -9.91
N LEU A 90 2.52 8.24 -10.90
CA LEU A 90 1.11 8.58 -10.83
C LEU A 90 0.24 7.32 -10.91
N VAL A 91 0.49 6.45 -11.87
CA VAL A 91 -0.21 5.16 -12.00
C VAL A 91 -0.05 4.33 -10.70
N ASN A 92 1.16 4.30 -10.13
CA ASN A 92 1.42 3.60 -8.88
C ASN A 92 0.63 4.16 -7.70
N SER A 93 0.47 5.48 -7.63
CA SER A 93 -0.38 6.11 -6.60
C SER A 93 -1.85 5.66 -6.72
N LEU A 94 -2.36 5.53 -7.95
CA LEU A 94 -3.73 5.04 -8.19
C LEU A 94 -3.87 3.56 -7.79
N VAL A 95 -2.88 2.73 -8.10
CA VAL A 95 -2.87 1.32 -7.71
C VAL A 95 -2.87 1.16 -6.18
N LEU A 96 -2.02 1.91 -5.46
CA LEU A 96 -1.98 1.88 -3.99
C LEU A 96 -3.26 2.44 -3.35
N ALA A 97 -3.81 3.52 -3.90
CA ALA A 97 -5.10 4.06 -3.47
C ALA A 97 -6.23 3.04 -3.70
N GLY A 98 -6.19 2.32 -4.83
CA GLY A 98 -7.12 1.23 -5.13
C GLY A 98 -6.99 0.08 -4.13
N ALA A 99 -5.77 -0.31 -3.75
CA ALA A 99 -5.52 -1.35 -2.75
C ALA A 99 -6.08 -0.95 -1.37
N LEU A 100 -5.86 0.29 -0.94
CA LEU A 100 -6.43 0.82 0.31
C LEU A 100 -7.96 0.91 0.24
N GLY A 101 -8.52 1.41 -0.86
CA GLY A 101 -9.96 1.50 -1.07
C GLY A 101 -10.63 0.12 -1.03
N TYR A 102 -10.02 -0.88 -1.66
CA TYR A 102 -10.51 -2.25 -1.63
C TYR A 102 -10.38 -2.87 -0.22
N ALA A 103 -9.29 -2.60 0.50
CA ALA A 103 -9.15 -3.02 1.90
C ALA A 103 -10.27 -2.44 2.77
N PHE A 104 -10.62 -1.16 2.61
CA PHE A 104 -11.77 -0.56 3.29
C PHE A 104 -13.08 -1.25 2.91
N TRP A 105 -13.29 -1.53 1.63
CA TRP A 105 -14.50 -2.21 1.18
C TRP A 105 -14.66 -3.58 1.86
N VAL A 106 -13.60 -4.39 1.91
CA VAL A 106 -13.61 -5.69 2.60
C VAL A 106 -13.86 -5.53 4.10
N ILE A 107 -13.20 -4.57 4.75
CA ILE A 107 -13.39 -4.30 6.19
C ILE A 107 -14.85 -3.98 6.48
N PHE A 108 -15.46 -3.04 5.76
CA PHE A 108 -16.80 -2.57 6.07
C PHE A 108 -17.92 -3.52 5.61
N LYS A 109 -17.71 -4.26 4.52
CA LYS A 109 -18.73 -5.14 3.94
C LYS A 109 -18.67 -6.57 4.44
N GLU A 110 -17.48 -7.08 4.71
CA GLU A 110 -17.28 -8.49 5.04
C GLU A 110 -16.81 -8.70 6.47
N ALA A 111 -15.75 -8.03 6.90
CA ALA A 111 -15.10 -8.30 8.18
C ALA A 111 -15.83 -7.66 9.38
N MET A 112 -16.31 -6.42 9.26
CA MET A 112 -16.96 -5.70 10.34
C MET A 112 -18.34 -6.29 10.72
N PRO A 113 -19.22 -6.70 9.79
CA PRO A 113 -20.54 -7.23 10.13
C PRO A 113 -20.54 -8.64 10.75
N THR A 114 -19.41 -9.34 10.75
CA THR A 114 -19.34 -10.77 11.08
C THR A 114 -19.78 -11.09 12.51
N PHE A 115 -19.42 -10.26 13.49
CA PHE A 115 -19.87 -10.37 14.88
C PHE A 115 -19.83 -9.01 15.56
N GLU A 116 -20.71 -8.79 16.54
CA GLU A 116 -20.80 -7.58 17.38
C GLU A 116 -20.57 -6.28 16.55
N PRO A 117 -21.52 -5.87 15.68
CA PRO A 117 -21.32 -4.74 14.75
C PRO A 117 -20.97 -3.41 15.45
N GLU A 118 -21.29 -3.30 16.73
CA GLU A 118 -21.01 -2.11 17.54
C GLU A 118 -19.54 -1.94 17.89
N ILE A 119 -18.76 -3.05 17.88
CA ILE A 119 -17.33 -3.01 18.15
C ILE A 119 -16.59 -2.68 16.86
N GLN A 120 -15.95 -1.51 16.83
CA GLN A 120 -15.05 -1.14 15.75
C GLN A 120 -13.70 -1.84 15.93
N GLY A 121 -13.19 -2.43 14.84
CA GLY A 121 -11.85 -3.02 14.82
C GLY A 121 -10.74 -1.95 14.85
N LYS A 122 -9.49 -2.42 14.96
CA LYS A 122 -8.28 -1.57 14.94
C LYS A 122 -7.49 -1.83 13.67
N TYR A 123 -6.94 -0.77 13.08
CA TYR A 123 -6.01 -0.89 11.97
C TYR A 123 -4.67 -1.45 12.44
N GLY A 124 -4.17 -2.46 11.74
CA GLY A 124 -2.89 -3.09 12.03
C GLY A 124 -1.71 -2.41 11.34
N TYR A 125 -0.50 -2.88 11.63
CA TYR A 125 0.71 -2.33 11.02
C TYR A 125 0.76 -2.49 9.50
N GLY A 126 0.11 -3.51 8.94
CA GLY A 126 -0.04 -3.68 7.49
C GLY A 126 -0.77 -2.52 6.81
N PHE A 127 -1.80 -1.96 7.45
CA PHE A 127 -2.49 -0.76 6.97
C PHE A 127 -1.59 0.47 6.94
N TYR A 128 -0.90 0.74 8.06
CA TYR A 128 0.01 1.87 8.13
C TYR A 128 1.17 1.74 7.14
N ALA A 129 1.66 0.53 6.91
CA ALA A 129 2.68 0.28 5.90
C ALA A 129 2.21 0.64 4.48
N LEU A 130 0.96 0.32 4.11
CA LEU A 130 0.36 0.73 2.83
C LEU A 130 0.21 2.25 2.72
N VAL A 131 -0.24 2.90 3.80
CA VAL A 131 -0.36 4.37 3.84
C VAL A 131 1.01 5.03 3.67
N VAL A 132 2.03 4.54 4.36
CA VAL A 132 3.42 5.04 4.23
C VAL A 132 3.94 4.82 2.81
N SER A 133 3.65 3.66 2.18
CA SER A 133 4.02 3.38 0.79
C SER A 133 3.38 4.38 -0.18
N LEU A 134 2.09 4.67 0.00
CA LEU A 134 1.38 5.65 -0.83
C LEU A 134 1.97 7.06 -0.67
N LEU A 135 2.18 7.51 0.56
CA LEU A 135 2.77 8.83 0.85
C LEU A 135 4.20 8.94 0.31
N ALA A 136 5.02 7.92 0.51
CA ALA A 136 6.39 7.89 -0.01
C ALA A 136 6.42 7.95 -1.54
N ASN A 137 5.54 7.20 -2.22
CA ASN A 137 5.40 7.27 -3.68
C ASN A 137 4.96 8.66 -4.16
N MET A 138 4.02 9.31 -3.46
CA MET A 138 3.57 10.67 -3.79
C MET A 138 4.70 11.69 -3.61
N ILE A 139 5.49 11.59 -2.54
CA ILE A 139 6.64 12.48 -2.29
C ILE A 139 7.71 12.25 -3.37
N ALA A 140 8.02 10.99 -3.70
CA ALA A 140 8.96 10.65 -4.77
C ALA A 140 8.53 11.30 -6.09
N ASN A 141 7.26 11.19 -6.46
CA ASN A 141 6.73 11.77 -7.70
C ASN A 141 6.82 13.31 -7.71
N ARG A 142 6.57 13.95 -6.58
CA ARG A 142 6.77 15.40 -6.41
C ARG A 142 8.23 15.82 -6.62
N LEU A 143 9.16 15.07 -6.07
CA LEU A 143 10.60 15.33 -6.21
C LEU A 143 11.07 15.16 -7.66
N ILE A 144 10.61 14.10 -8.34
CA ILE A 144 10.89 13.86 -9.77
C ILE A 144 10.39 15.05 -10.61
N ARG A 145 9.16 15.51 -10.36
CA ARG A 145 8.57 16.65 -11.06
C ARG A 145 9.35 17.95 -10.81
N LYS A 146 9.78 18.20 -9.57
CA LYS A 146 10.61 19.36 -9.23
C LYS A 146 11.95 19.33 -9.97
N ASP A 147 12.61 18.19 -10.01
CA ASP A 147 13.86 18.00 -10.75
C ASP A 147 13.70 18.29 -12.25
N GLU A 148 12.60 17.87 -12.86
CA GLU A 148 12.32 18.11 -14.27
C GLU A 148 12.12 19.61 -14.56
N MET A 149 11.36 20.31 -13.71
CA MET A 149 11.15 21.75 -13.85
C MET A 149 12.47 22.54 -13.76
N LEU A 150 13.39 22.14 -12.88
CA LEU A 150 14.71 22.79 -12.78
C LEU A 150 15.54 22.61 -14.06
N VAL A 151 15.51 21.44 -14.67
CA VAL A 151 16.23 21.18 -15.95
C VAL A 151 15.63 21.99 -17.08
N GLN A 152 14.30 22.04 -17.17
CA GLN A 152 13.61 22.81 -18.22
C GLN A 152 13.88 24.32 -18.09
N SER A 153 13.91 24.87 -16.87
CA SER A 153 14.24 26.28 -16.64
C SER A 153 15.67 26.61 -17.04
N SER A 154 16.62 25.72 -16.77
CA SER A 154 18.02 25.89 -17.18
C SER A 154 18.21 25.88 -18.69
N ASN A 155 17.45 25.05 -19.42
CA ASN A 155 17.50 24.99 -20.87
C ASN A 155 16.88 26.22 -21.56
N ARG A 156 15.97 26.95 -20.91
CA ARG A 156 15.39 28.18 -21.45
C ARG A 156 16.30 29.41 -21.31
N MET A 157 17.31 29.35 -20.46
CA MET A 157 18.26 30.45 -20.22
C MET A 157 19.51 30.36 -21.13
N ARG A 158 19.58 29.37 -22.00
CA ARG A 158 20.59 29.22 -23.03
C ARG A 158 20.06 29.57 -24.40
#